data_47b6dc90e500d211af4a99f5876f244b
#
_entry.id   47b6dc90e500d211af4a99f5876f244b
#
_cell.length_a   1.000
_cell.length_b   1.000
_cell.length_c   1.000
_cell.angle_alpha   90.00
_cell.angle_beta   90.00
_cell.angle_gamma   90.00
#
_symmetry.space_group_name_H-M   'P 1'
#
loop_
_entity.id
_entity.type
_entity.pdbx_description
1 polymer ?
#
loop_
_entity_poly.entity_id
_entity_poly.type
_entity_poly.pdbx_seq_one_letter_code
_entity_poly.pdbx_strand_id
1 'polypeptide(L)'
;VVTSLYGQGLWANSAVFQAVNHGNPWPKSRKLPDSPLRNTYRCKDGTWVMMGTVIYDRYFPVVCKMIGREDLISDERFNTEAAAKINSRAFVDILDEVFATKDYDEWAKLLTENDIAYDRVNHIKDTIDDPQAWENGFIYKYITREGKEDLVVGTPVKFGDCVPAPHLNAPLLGEHSAEILKALGYSEDQIKALNDAQTTIVR
;
A
#
# COMPACT_ATOMS: atom_id res chain seq x y z
N VAL A 1 16.19 12.11 -14.94
CA VAL A 1 15.29 12.27 -13.77
C VAL A 1 15.98 11.66 -12.58
N VAL A 2 16.11 12.42 -11.47
CA VAL A 2 16.68 11.92 -10.22
C VAL A 2 15.58 11.91 -9.17
N THR A 3 15.37 10.78 -8.52
CA THR A 3 14.45 10.66 -7.39
C THR A 3 15.20 10.13 -6.17
N SER A 4 14.76 10.47 -4.97
CA SER A 4 15.30 9.91 -3.74
C SER A 4 14.24 9.06 -3.04
N LEU A 5 14.67 7.97 -2.41
CA LEU A 5 13.79 7.12 -1.60
C LEU A 5 13.11 7.92 -0.48
N TYR A 6 13.85 8.84 0.15
CA TYR A 6 13.33 9.74 1.17
C TYR A 6 12.25 10.68 0.63
N GLY A 7 12.50 11.32 -0.53
CA GLY A 7 11.52 12.20 -1.18
C GLY A 7 10.26 11.46 -1.58
N GLN A 8 10.39 10.24 -2.10
CA GLN A 8 9.25 9.37 -2.43
C GLN A 8 8.44 8.99 -1.19
N GLY A 9 9.12 8.64 -0.10
CA GLY A 9 8.47 8.33 1.17
C GLY A 9 7.69 9.51 1.74
N LEU A 10 8.24 10.73 1.69
CA LEU A 10 7.54 11.94 2.09
C LEU A 10 6.33 12.22 1.20
N TRP A 11 6.49 12.09 -0.12
CA TRP A 11 5.40 12.32 -1.06
C TRP A 11 4.25 11.34 -0.85
N ALA A 12 4.54 10.05 -0.68
CA ALA A 12 3.53 9.03 -0.38
C ALA A 12 2.78 9.29 0.94
N ASN A 13 3.43 9.95 1.89
CA ASN A 13 2.85 10.31 3.19
C ASN A 13 2.47 11.78 3.29
N SER A 14 2.30 12.48 2.17
CA SER A 14 2.06 13.93 2.16
C SER A 14 0.83 14.38 2.97
N ALA A 15 -0.27 13.61 2.92
CA ALA A 15 -1.46 13.90 3.70
C ALA A 15 -1.21 13.76 5.22
N VAL A 16 -0.44 12.75 5.64
CA VAL A 16 -0.02 12.55 7.03
C VAL A 16 0.88 13.68 7.48
N PHE A 17 1.86 14.04 6.64
CA PHE A 17 2.77 15.16 6.91
C PHE A 17 1.99 16.47 7.13
N GLN A 18 1.04 16.79 6.25
CA GLN A 18 0.20 17.97 6.39
C GLN A 18 -0.66 17.93 7.67
N ALA A 19 -1.25 16.77 7.98
CA ALA A 19 -2.03 16.62 9.21
C ALA A 19 -1.17 16.92 10.46
N VAL A 20 0.04 16.37 10.52
CA VAL A 20 0.98 16.61 11.65
C VAL A 20 1.44 18.07 11.68
N ASN A 21 1.74 18.67 10.52
CA ASN A 21 2.14 20.08 10.41
C ASN A 21 1.06 21.04 10.95
N HIS A 22 -0.22 20.64 10.83
CA HIS A 22 -1.36 21.38 11.41
C HIS A 22 -1.70 20.96 12.84
N GLY A 23 -0.80 20.27 13.55
CA GLY A 23 -0.95 19.92 14.96
C GLY A 23 -1.84 18.71 15.24
N ASN A 24 -2.24 17.95 14.22
CA ASN A 24 -2.99 16.73 14.43
C ASN A 24 -2.05 15.59 14.90
N PRO A 25 -2.46 14.77 15.88
CA PRO A 25 -1.65 13.65 16.34
C PRO A 25 -1.57 12.56 15.26
N TRP A 26 -0.42 11.89 15.17
CA TRP A 26 -0.23 10.71 14.34
C TRP A 26 0.69 9.69 15.06
N PRO A 27 0.36 8.39 15.04
CA PRO A 27 -0.86 7.79 14.48
C PRO A 27 -2.12 8.11 15.29
N LYS A 28 -3.25 8.18 14.60
CA LYS A 28 -4.57 8.33 15.24
C LYS A 28 -5.07 6.98 15.73
N SER A 29 -5.75 6.99 16.87
CA SER A 29 -6.46 5.79 17.34
C SER A 29 -7.63 5.46 16.41
N ARG A 30 -7.76 4.19 16.00
CA ARG A 30 -8.93 3.70 15.28
C ARG A 30 -10.24 3.97 16.03
N LYS A 31 -10.20 4.00 17.35
CA LYS A 31 -11.36 4.29 18.21
C LYS A 31 -11.74 5.77 18.26
N LEU A 32 -10.91 6.65 17.70
CA LEU A 32 -11.12 8.10 17.70
C LEU A 32 -10.86 8.67 16.28
N PRO A 33 -11.53 8.16 15.24
CA PRO A 33 -11.38 8.67 13.89
C PRO A 33 -12.06 10.03 13.75
N ASP A 34 -11.65 10.80 12.72
CA ASP A 34 -12.36 12.03 12.34
C ASP A 34 -13.77 11.74 11.80
N SER A 35 -13.96 10.59 11.17
CA SER A 35 -15.27 10.08 10.76
C SER A 35 -15.33 8.57 10.97
N PRO A 36 -16.29 8.05 11.74
CA PRO A 36 -16.51 6.62 11.88
C PRO A 36 -16.84 5.91 10.56
N LEU A 37 -17.36 6.62 9.57
CA LEU A 37 -17.62 6.07 8.22
C LEU A 37 -16.37 6.06 7.30
N ARG A 38 -15.21 6.51 7.80
CA ARG A 38 -13.87 6.40 7.17
C ARG A 38 -12.92 5.71 8.14
N ASN A 39 -13.16 4.42 8.36
CA ASN A 39 -12.45 3.68 9.38
C ASN A 39 -12.43 2.19 9.05
N THR A 40 -11.65 1.42 9.78
CA THR A 40 -11.54 -0.03 9.59
C THR A 40 -12.37 -0.78 10.63
N TYR A 41 -13.01 -1.86 10.20
CA TYR A 41 -13.86 -2.71 11.04
C TYR A 41 -13.50 -4.17 10.84
N ARG A 42 -13.50 -4.95 11.92
CA ARG A 42 -13.19 -6.37 11.88
C ARG A 42 -14.45 -7.18 11.67
N CYS A 43 -14.47 -7.99 10.62
CA CYS A 43 -15.54 -8.93 10.31
C CYS A 43 -15.45 -10.18 11.20
N LYS A 44 -16.52 -10.98 11.19
CA LYS A 44 -16.64 -12.21 11.98
C LYS A 44 -15.53 -13.23 11.66
N ASP A 45 -15.15 -13.36 10.40
CA ASP A 45 -14.07 -14.24 9.93
C ASP A 45 -12.65 -13.72 10.28
N GLY A 46 -12.56 -12.57 10.94
CA GLY A 46 -11.30 -11.94 11.33
C GLY A 46 -10.69 -11.04 10.28
N THR A 47 -11.23 -10.98 9.06
CA THR A 47 -10.82 -10.07 8.01
C THR A 47 -11.18 -8.63 8.39
N TRP A 48 -10.36 -7.67 7.99
CA TRP A 48 -10.64 -6.26 8.19
C TRP A 48 -11.15 -5.63 6.90
N VAL A 49 -12.24 -4.86 7.01
CA VAL A 49 -12.76 -4.01 5.94
C VAL A 49 -12.46 -2.54 6.25
N MET A 50 -11.98 -1.80 5.28
CA MET A 50 -11.88 -0.34 5.31
C MET A 50 -13.10 0.24 4.62
N MET A 51 -13.91 1.00 5.34
CA MET A 51 -15.01 1.78 4.77
C MET A 51 -14.52 3.20 4.48
N GLY A 52 -14.81 3.72 3.29
CA GLY A 52 -14.21 4.94 2.76
C GLY A 52 -15.22 6.01 2.31
N THR A 53 -16.31 6.23 3.07
CA THR A 53 -17.27 7.27 2.68
C THR A 53 -16.72 8.69 2.89
N VAL A 54 -16.87 9.55 1.88
CA VAL A 54 -16.33 10.91 1.91
C VAL A 54 -17.36 11.94 2.39
N ILE A 55 -18.65 11.71 2.12
CA ILE A 55 -19.74 12.64 2.45
C ILE A 55 -20.59 12.02 3.53
N TYR A 56 -20.36 12.41 4.79
CA TYR A 56 -21.03 11.82 5.95
C TYR A 56 -22.55 11.87 5.85
N ASP A 57 -23.12 13.07 5.66
CA ASP A 57 -24.58 13.29 5.69
C ASP A 57 -25.34 12.48 4.63
N ARG A 58 -24.69 12.23 3.49
CA ARG A 58 -25.26 11.40 2.42
C ARG A 58 -25.27 9.92 2.80
N TYR A 59 -24.16 9.43 3.33
CA TYR A 59 -23.96 7.99 3.53
C TYR A 59 -24.38 7.50 4.92
N PHE A 60 -24.46 8.37 5.92
CA PHE A 60 -24.84 7.98 7.27
C PHE A 60 -26.19 7.28 7.33
N PRO A 61 -27.28 7.84 6.75
CA PRO A 61 -28.57 7.14 6.73
C PRO A 61 -28.55 5.82 5.95
N VAL A 62 -27.76 5.75 4.88
CA VAL A 62 -27.60 4.53 4.07
C VAL A 62 -26.91 3.44 4.89
N VAL A 63 -25.81 3.78 5.57
CA VAL A 63 -25.10 2.85 6.45
C VAL A 63 -26.02 2.37 7.57
N CYS A 64 -26.74 3.28 8.24
CA CYS A 64 -27.65 2.91 9.32
C CYS A 64 -28.72 1.89 8.87
N LYS A 65 -29.29 2.09 7.68
CA LYS A 65 -30.25 1.14 7.09
C LYS A 65 -29.58 -0.19 6.74
N MET A 66 -28.42 -0.15 6.08
CA MET A 66 -27.68 -1.34 5.69
C MET A 66 -27.34 -2.25 6.89
N ILE A 67 -26.98 -1.64 8.02
CA ILE A 67 -26.62 -2.36 9.25
C ILE A 67 -27.83 -2.69 10.15
N GLY A 68 -29.06 -2.31 9.76
CA GLY A 68 -30.27 -2.54 10.53
C GLY A 68 -30.39 -1.70 11.81
N ARG A 69 -29.73 -0.53 11.82
CA ARG A 69 -29.72 0.41 12.96
C ARG A 69 -30.29 1.78 12.55
N GLU A 70 -31.52 1.76 12.04
CA GLU A 70 -32.21 2.98 11.62
C GLU A 70 -32.49 3.93 12.80
N ASP A 71 -32.53 3.42 14.03
CA ASP A 71 -32.62 4.18 15.28
C ASP A 71 -31.52 5.24 15.40
N LEU A 72 -30.34 5.00 14.85
CA LEU A 72 -29.21 5.93 14.89
C LEU A 72 -29.40 7.17 14.00
N ILE A 73 -30.28 7.12 12.99
CA ILE A 73 -30.48 8.23 12.05
C ILE A 73 -30.94 9.51 12.77
N SER A 74 -31.78 9.34 13.79
CA SER A 74 -32.28 10.46 14.61
C SER A 74 -31.50 10.70 15.89
N ASP A 75 -30.45 9.92 16.16
CA ASP A 75 -29.62 10.09 17.36
C ASP A 75 -28.73 11.31 17.22
N GLU A 76 -28.96 12.31 18.06
CA GLU A 76 -28.23 13.59 18.05
C GLU A 76 -26.71 13.43 18.24
N ARG A 77 -26.25 12.30 18.78
CA ARG A 77 -24.83 12.00 18.93
C ARG A 77 -24.15 11.69 17.60
N PHE A 78 -24.91 11.28 16.57
CA PHE A 78 -24.36 10.74 15.33
C PHE A 78 -24.96 11.35 14.06
N ASN A 79 -26.07 12.06 14.14
CA ASN A 79 -26.84 12.56 13.00
C ASN A 79 -26.15 13.66 12.17
N THR A 80 -24.99 14.15 12.60
CA THR A 80 -24.10 15.04 11.83
C THR A 80 -22.65 14.59 11.93
N GLU A 81 -21.83 14.94 10.95
CA GLU A 81 -20.39 14.59 10.97
C GLU A 81 -19.69 15.18 12.21
N ALA A 82 -20.03 16.40 12.61
CA ALA A 82 -19.45 17.04 13.78
C ALA A 82 -19.83 16.32 15.09
N ALA A 83 -21.08 15.93 15.24
CA ALA A 83 -21.54 15.16 16.40
C ALA A 83 -20.92 13.78 16.44
N ALA A 84 -20.85 13.08 15.30
CA ALA A 84 -20.23 11.77 15.18
C ALA A 84 -18.73 11.81 15.46
N LYS A 85 -18.02 12.89 15.11
CA LYS A 85 -16.62 13.07 15.45
C LYS A 85 -16.40 13.19 16.96
N ILE A 86 -17.23 13.98 17.66
CA ILE A 86 -17.19 14.12 19.11
C ILE A 86 -17.48 12.79 19.81
N ASN A 87 -18.47 12.06 19.32
CA ASN A 87 -18.93 10.78 19.87
C ASN A 87 -18.33 9.56 19.14
N SER A 88 -17.19 9.76 18.46
CA SER A 88 -16.64 8.74 17.53
C SER A 88 -16.38 7.41 18.19
N ARG A 89 -15.90 7.38 19.45
CA ARG A 89 -15.69 6.12 20.19
C ARG A 89 -16.98 5.31 20.30
N ALA A 90 -18.07 5.93 20.74
CA ALA A 90 -19.35 5.25 20.93
C ALA A 90 -19.89 4.72 19.59
N PHE A 91 -19.77 5.49 18.51
CA PHE A 91 -20.21 5.03 17.20
C PHE A 91 -19.32 3.91 16.63
N VAL A 92 -18.00 4.02 16.81
CA VAL A 92 -17.09 2.94 16.42
C VAL A 92 -17.35 1.66 17.19
N ASP A 93 -17.68 1.73 18.48
CA ASP A 93 -18.01 0.55 19.28
C ASP A 93 -19.28 -0.14 18.75
N ILE A 94 -20.33 0.62 18.39
CA ILE A 94 -21.54 0.09 17.73
C ILE A 94 -21.20 -0.57 16.39
N LEU A 95 -20.40 0.08 15.55
CA LEU A 95 -20.02 -0.47 14.26
C LEU A 95 -19.13 -1.71 14.40
N ASP A 96 -18.24 -1.77 15.38
CA ASP A 96 -17.44 -2.97 15.67
C ASP A 96 -18.32 -4.18 16.02
N GLU A 97 -19.33 -3.98 16.86
CA GLU A 97 -20.28 -5.04 17.21
C GLU A 97 -21.05 -5.53 15.98
N VAL A 98 -21.51 -4.61 15.14
CA VAL A 98 -22.27 -4.94 13.92
C VAL A 98 -21.38 -5.65 12.90
N PHE A 99 -20.20 -5.12 12.59
CA PHE A 99 -19.31 -5.75 11.60
C PHE A 99 -18.83 -7.13 12.04
N ALA A 100 -18.72 -7.41 13.33
CA ALA A 100 -18.39 -8.71 13.86
C ALA A 100 -19.50 -9.78 13.66
N THR A 101 -20.68 -9.42 13.13
CA THR A 101 -21.81 -10.36 12.95
C THR A 101 -21.77 -11.16 11.65
N LYS A 102 -21.06 -10.67 10.61
CA LYS A 102 -20.99 -11.30 9.28
C LYS A 102 -19.55 -11.42 8.81
N ASP A 103 -19.33 -12.35 7.89
CA ASP A 103 -18.03 -12.53 7.24
C ASP A 103 -17.78 -11.40 6.20
N TYR A 104 -16.51 -11.21 5.80
CA TYR A 104 -16.13 -10.14 4.89
C TYR A 104 -16.93 -10.14 3.59
N ASP A 105 -17.10 -11.30 2.95
CA ASP A 105 -17.79 -11.39 1.66
C ASP A 105 -19.26 -10.99 1.75
N GLU A 106 -19.93 -11.26 2.88
CA GLU A 106 -21.30 -10.81 3.13
C GLU A 106 -21.36 -9.27 3.25
N TRP A 107 -20.40 -8.68 3.98
CA TRP A 107 -20.30 -7.23 4.09
C TRP A 107 -19.93 -6.58 2.77
N ALA A 108 -19.01 -7.16 2.01
CA ALA A 108 -18.60 -6.66 0.69
C ALA A 108 -19.79 -6.57 -0.26
N LYS A 109 -20.66 -7.59 -0.27
CA LYS A 109 -21.89 -7.59 -1.05
C LYS A 109 -22.82 -6.45 -0.63
N LEU A 110 -23.10 -6.31 0.67
CA LEU A 110 -23.97 -5.25 1.19
C LEU A 110 -23.43 -3.85 0.91
N LEU A 111 -22.12 -3.65 1.08
CA LEU A 111 -21.46 -2.37 0.80
C LEU A 111 -21.55 -2.01 -0.69
N THR A 112 -21.33 -2.99 -1.59
CA THR A 112 -21.48 -2.81 -3.04
C THR A 112 -22.92 -2.46 -3.42
N GLU A 113 -23.92 -3.19 -2.91
CA GLU A 113 -25.34 -2.97 -3.18
C GLU A 113 -25.82 -1.58 -2.73
N ASN A 114 -25.17 -0.99 -1.74
CA ASN A 114 -25.50 0.34 -1.19
C ASN A 114 -24.58 1.46 -1.71
N ASP A 115 -23.76 1.21 -2.72
CA ASP A 115 -22.83 2.19 -3.32
C ASP A 115 -21.88 2.82 -2.29
N ILE A 116 -21.41 2.03 -1.34
CA ILE A 116 -20.47 2.46 -0.30
C ILE A 116 -19.06 2.04 -0.72
N ALA A 117 -18.14 3.00 -0.77
CA ALA A 117 -16.74 2.72 -1.05
C ALA A 117 -16.10 1.94 0.11
N TYR A 118 -15.48 0.83 -0.22
CA TYR A 118 -14.78 -0.03 0.73
C TYR A 118 -13.64 -0.79 0.06
N ASP A 119 -12.76 -1.32 0.88
CA ASP A 119 -11.76 -2.29 0.42
C ASP A 119 -11.37 -3.22 1.58
N ARG A 120 -10.77 -4.36 1.21
CA ARG A 120 -10.17 -5.28 2.17
C ARG A 120 -8.85 -4.72 2.67
N VAL A 121 -8.61 -4.79 3.97
CA VAL A 121 -7.28 -4.50 4.52
C VAL A 121 -6.41 -5.74 4.38
N ASN A 122 -5.54 -5.72 3.38
CA ASN A 122 -4.63 -6.82 3.08
C ASN A 122 -3.37 -6.77 3.95
N HIS A 123 -2.81 -7.93 4.27
CA HIS A 123 -1.45 -8.04 4.79
C HIS A 123 -0.44 -8.01 3.64
N ILE A 124 0.80 -7.62 3.93
CA ILE A 124 1.87 -7.62 2.90
C ILE A 124 2.04 -9.00 2.25
N LYS A 125 1.87 -10.08 3.00
CA LYS A 125 1.91 -11.44 2.46
C LYS A 125 0.85 -11.72 1.39
N ASP A 126 -0.30 -11.05 1.46
CA ASP A 126 -1.42 -11.27 0.54
C ASP A 126 -1.10 -10.67 -0.85
N THR A 127 -0.13 -9.75 -0.95
CA THR A 127 0.31 -9.18 -2.23
C THR A 127 1.02 -10.20 -3.13
N ILE A 128 1.52 -11.31 -2.57
CA ILE A 128 2.15 -12.39 -3.33
C ILE A 128 1.14 -13.06 -4.27
N ASP A 129 -0.11 -13.14 -3.85
CA ASP A 129 -1.21 -13.78 -4.58
C ASP A 129 -2.14 -12.75 -5.26
N ASP A 130 -1.81 -11.45 -5.21
CA ASP A 130 -2.64 -10.38 -5.78
C ASP A 130 -2.51 -10.36 -7.32
N PRO A 131 -3.61 -10.67 -8.06
CA PRO A 131 -3.59 -10.64 -9.52
C PRO A 131 -3.18 -9.28 -10.10
N GLN A 132 -3.54 -8.17 -9.46
CA GLN A 132 -3.17 -6.83 -9.90
C GLN A 132 -1.67 -6.59 -9.81
N ALA A 133 -1.01 -7.12 -8.78
CA ALA A 133 0.44 -7.01 -8.64
C ALA A 133 1.17 -7.76 -9.77
N TRP A 134 0.70 -8.94 -10.13
CA TRP A 134 1.25 -9.76 -11.21
C TRP A 134 0.99 -9.19 -12.60
N GLU A 135 -0.26 -8.87 -12.92
CA GLU A 135 -0.67 -8.33 -14.22
C GLU A 135 0.02 -6.99 -14.53
N ASN A 136 0.28 -6.19 -13.52
CA ASN A 136 1.02 -4.94 -13.69
C ASN A 136 2.53 -5.10 -13.66
N GLY A 137 3.07 -6.28 -13.42
CA GLY A 137 4.51 -6.52 -13.32
C GLY A 137 5.17 -5.85 -12.10
N PHE A 138 4.39 -5.65 -11.02
CA PHE A 138 4.94 -5.15 -9.77
C PHE A 138 5.62 -6.25 -8.96
N ILE A 139 5.30 -7.50 -9.25
CA ILE A 139 5.97 -8.69 -8.73
C ILE A 139 6.30 -9.58 -9.93
N TYR A 140 7.47 -10.20 -9.92
CA TYR A 140 7.87 -11.16 -10.91
C TYR A 140 8.79 -12.22 -10.33
N LYS A 141 8.85 -13.35 -11.02
CA LYS A 141 9.76 -14.46 -10.71
C LYS A 141 11.11 -14.24 -11.37
N TYR A 142 12.16 -14.59 -10.67
CA TYR A 142 13.50 -14.65 -11.25
C TYR A 142 14.24 -15.89 -10.72
N ILE A 143 15.30 -16.28 -11.44
CA ILE A 143 16.14 -17.38 -11.02
C ILE A 143 17.42 -16.80 -10.39
N THR A 144 17.65 -17.15 -9.14
CA THR A 144 18.88 -16.74 -8.43
C THR A 144 20.12 -17.39 -9.02
N ARG A 145 21.30 -16.92 -8.66
CA ARG A 145 22.57 -17.54 -9.09
C ARG A 145 22.70 -19.02 -8.68
N GLU A 146 22.07 -19.40 -7.59
CA GLU A 146 22.03 -20.76 -7.06
C GLU A 146 20.99 -21.64 -7.77
N GLY A 147 20.29 -21.11 -8.77
CA GLY A 147 19.27 -21.83 -9.54
C GLY A 147 17.92 -21.96 -8.82
N LYS A 148 17.66 -21.17 -7.80
CA LYS A 148 16.37 -21.15 -7.11
C LYS A 148 15.44 -20.10 -7.70
N GLU A 149 14.16 -20.44 -7.82
CA GLU A 149 13.12 -19.47 -8.13
C GLU A 149 12.85 -18.61 -6.89
N ASP A 150 12.77 -17.30 -7.08
CA ASP A 150 12.43 -16.33 -6.04
C ASP A 150 11.55 -15.22 -6.62
N LEU A 151 10.95 -14.40 -5.74
CA LEU A 151 10.09 -13.30 -6.10
C LEU A 151 10.79 -11.97 -5.83
N VAL A 152 10.63 -11.03 -6.74
CA VAL A 152 11.19 -9.68 -6.61
C VAL A 152 10.14 -8.65 -6.95
N VAL A 153 10.19 -7.52 -6.25
CA VAL A 153 9.36 -6.35 -6.54
C VAL A 153 9.94 -5.61 -7.74
N GLY A 154 9.10 -5.36 -8.73
CA GLY A 154 9.43 -4.58 -9.91
C GLY A 154 9.49 -3.08 -9.66
N THR A 155 9.99 -2.33 -10.65
CA THR A 155 9.91 -0.87 -10.61
C THR A 155 8.46 -0.40 -10.76
N PRO A 156 7.98 0.54 -9.94
CA PRO A 156 6.63 1.06 -10.07
C PRO A 156 6.49 2.06 -11.24
N VAL A 157 7.61 2.48 -11.82
CA VAL A 157 7.63 3.47 -12.92
C VAL A 157 7.60 2.74 -14.26
N LYS A 158 6.62 3.07 -15.09
CA LYS A 158 6.49 2.59 -16.47
C LYS A 158 6.80 3.73 -17.44
N PHE A 159 7.62 3.45 -18.44
CA PHE A 159 7.92 4.36 -19.54
C PHE A 159 7.21 3.85 -20.79
N GLY A 160 6.54 4.75 -21.53
CA GLY A 160 5.73 4.36 -22.70
C GLY A 160 6.56 3.84 -23.87
N ASP A 161 7.82 4.24 -23.94
CA ASP A 161 8.76 3.95 -25.03
C ASP A 161 9.95 3.07 -24.61
N CYS A 162 9.93 2.57 -23.39
CA CYS A 162 11.01 1.77 -22.82
C CYS A 162 10.48 0.47 -22.23
N VAL A 163 11.01 -0.64 -22.70
CA VAL A 163 10.80 -1.93 -22.05
C VAL A 163 11.79 -2.02 -20.90
N PRO A 164 11.35 -2.29 -19.67
CA PRO A 164 12.28 -2.50 -18.56
C PRO A 164 13.32 -3.56 -18.91
N ALA A 165 14.57 -3.31 -18.51
CA ALA A 165 15.64 -4.30 -18.71
C ALA A 165 15.25 -5.64 -18.05
N PRO A 166 15.70 -6.77 -18.63
CA PRO A 166 15.44 -8.07 -18.04
C PRO A 166 15.97 -8.11 -16.61
N HIS A 167 15.25 -8.80 -15.75
CA HIS A 167 15.57 -8.93 -14.34
C HIS A 167 16.78 -9.85 -14.16
N LEU A 168 17.95 -9.25 -14.03
CA LEU A 168 19.21 -9.94 -13.86
C LEU A 168 19.59 -10.05 -12.39
N ASN A 169 20.35 -11.08 -12.07
CA ASN A 169 20.97 -11.19 -10.75
C ASN A 169 21.88 -9.98 -10.49
N ALA A 170 21.95 -9.53 -9.23
CA ALA A 170 22.90 -8.51 -8.85
C ALA A 170 24.34 -8.97 -9.19
N PRO A 171 25.16 -8.11 -9.84
CA PRO A 171 26.50 -8.52 -10.23
C PRO A 171 27.40 -8.76 -9.03
N LEU A 172 28.30 -9.71 -9.15
CA LEU A 172 29.39 -9.86 -8.19
C LEU A 172 30.38 -8.70 -8.36
N LEU A 173 31.12 -8.43 -7.31
CA LEU A 173 32.14 -7.39 -7.35
C LEU A 173 33.16 -7.69 -8.46
N GLY A 174 33.28 -6.77 -9.43
CA GLY A 174 34.17 -6.90 -10.58
C GLY A 174 33.65 -7.70 -11.75
N GLU A 175 32.42 -8.24 -11.71
CA GLU A 175 31.87 -9.12 -12.76
C GLU A 175 31.81 -8.45 -14.14
N HIS A 176 31.52 -7.16 -14.20
CA HIS A 176 31.42 -6.40 -15.46
C HIS A 176 32.59 -5.43 -15.69
N SER A 177 33.61 -5.43 -14.83
CA SER A 177 34.69 -4.43 -14.88
C SER A 177 35.45 -4.49 -16.22
N ALA A 178 35.76 -5.69 -16.71
CA ALA A 178 36.45 -5.83 -18.00
C ALA A 178 35.63 -5.30 -19.17
N GLU A 179 34.34 -5.63 -19.21
CA GLU A 179 33.41 -5.18 -20.25
C GLU A 179 33.28 -3.66 -20.27
N ILE A 180 33.08 -3.05 -19.08
CA ILE A 180 32.94 -1.59 -18.94
C ILE A 180 34.23 -0.89 -19.35
N LEU A 181 35.42 -1.37 -18.93
CA LEU A 181 36.69 -0.77 -19.30
C LEU A 181 36.96 -0.90 -20.79
N LYS A 182 36.66 -2.04 -21.42
CA LYS A 182 36.73 -2.20 -22.88
C LYS A 182 35.81 -1.21 -23.61
N ALA A 183 34.57 -1.04 -23.16
CA ALA A 183 33.62 -0.07 -23.73
C ALA A 183 34.16 1.39 -23.62
N LEU A 184 34.95 1.68 -22.59
CA LEU A 184 35.66 2.97 -22.42
C LEU A 184 36.96 3.10 -23.21
N GLY A 185 37.35 2.08 -24.00
CA GLY A 185 38.50 2.13 -24.87
C GLY A 185 39.83 1.64 -24.26
N TYR A 186 39.80 1.02 -23.06
CA TYR A 186 40.99 0.40 -22.48
C TYR A 186 41.36 -0.89 -23.21
N SER A 187 42.66 -1.07 -23.47
CA SER A 187 43.18 -2.32 -24.02
C SER A 187 43.19 -3.44 -22.94
N GLU A 188 43.30 -4.69 -23.38
CA GLU A 188 43.38 -5.84 -22.45
C GLU A 188 44.61 -5.74 -21.53
N ASP A 189 45.74 -5.25 -22.06
CA ASP A 189 46.97 -5.03 -21.27
C ASP A 189 46.77 -3.95 -20.20
N GLN A 190 46.08 -2.87 -20.55
CA GLN A 190 45.74 -1.82 -19.58
C GLN A 190 44.80 -2.30 -18.50
N ILE A 191 43.79 -3.08 -18.87
CA ILE A 191 42.83 -3.68 -17.90
C ILE A 191 43.58 -4.63 -16.97
N LYS A 192 44.46 -5.47 -17.54
CA LYS A 192 45.30 -6.37 -16.75
C LYS A 192 46.21 -5.59 -15.78
N ALA A 193 46.87 -4.53 -16.24
CA ALA A 193 47.71 -3.69 -15.39
C ALA A 193 46.92 -3.05 -14.23
N LEU A 194 45.70 -2.56 -14.47
CA LEU A 194 44.82 -2.01 -13.44
C LEU A 194 44.42 -3.07 -12.42
N ASN A 195 44.17 -4.30 -12.87
CA ASN A 195 43.82 -5.42 -11.97
C ASN A 195 45.03 -5.87 -11.13
N ASP A 196 46.23 -5.98 -11.76
CA ASP A 196 47.46 -6.34 -11.07
C ASP A 196 47.86 -5.28 -10.02
N ALA A 197 47.61 -4.01 -10.31
CA ALA A 197 47.80 -2.88 -9.39
C ALA A 197 46.70 -2.78 -8.30
N GLN A 198 45.75 -3.67 -8.30
CA GLN A 198 44.57 -3.66 -7.40
C GLN A 198 43.77 -2.34 -7.45
N THR A 199 43.85 -1.58 -8.53
CA THR A 199 43.08 -0.38 -8.77
C THR A 199 41.65 -0.71 -9.15
N THR A 200 41.43 -1.85 -9.78
CA THR A 200 40.13 -2.43 -10.10
C THR A 200 40.12 -3.93 -9.81
N ILE A 201 38.94 -4.50 -9.71
CA ILE A 201 38.76 -5.96 -9.65
C ILE A 201 38.14 -6.40 -10.97
N VAL A 202 38.73 -7.38 -11.61
CA VAL A 202 38.23 -8.05 -12.82
C VAL A 202 37.99 -9.50 -12.49
N ARG A 203 36.78 -9.99 -12.77
CA ARG A 203 36.38 -11.40 -12.64
C ARG A 203 36.11 -12.00 -14.00
#